data_73d8b9f24f41b505c6164450f26af4a6
#
_entry.id   73d8b9f24f41b505c6164450f26af4a6
#
_cell.length_a   1.000
_cell.length_b   1.000
_cell.length_c   1.000
_cell.angle_alpha   90.00
_cell.angle_beta   90.00
_cell.angle_gamma   90.00
#
_symmetry.space_group_name_H-M   'P 1'
#
loop_
_entity.id
_entity.type
_entity.pdbx_description
1 polymer ?
#
loop_
_entity_poly.entity_id
_entity_poly.type
_entity_poly.pdbx_seq_one_letter_code
_entity_poly.pdbx_strand_id
1 'polypeptide(L)'
;MNAAALSGASGRRRRPVDAEPARLRRSRRPYSRSRPRRSPLLTAVTGLGLVYTLVPLAWLVINATKSQQGLFDSFGLWFADDVVLVDNIRDTLGYDDGIFLRWLLNTLLYVVLGAGGATALAVLGGYGLAMFDFPGRRAVLAVVLGAVAVPGTALAVPTFLMFSRIGLTNTPWAVIVPSLVSPFGLYLMWIFAGDAVPTELLEAA
;
A
#
# COMPACT_ATOMS: atom_id res chain seq x y z
N MET A 1 -20.15 -54.84 -82.06
CA MET A 1 -20.47 -56.11 -81.31
C MET A 1 -19.94 -55.94 -79.91
N ASN A 2 -20.87 -56.08 -78.96
CA ASN A 2 -20.72 -56.24 -77.52
C ASN A 2 -20.25 -55.03 -76.74
N ALA A 3 -21.08 -54.35 -76.06
CA ALA A 3 -22.11 -54.63 -75.04
C ALA A 3 -21.51 -54.95 -73.67
N ALA A 4 -21.97 -54.14 -72.72
CA ALA A 4 -22.16 -54.40 -71.32
C ALA A 4 -20.99 -53.96 -70.42
N ALA A 5 -21.16 -53.45 -69.29
CA ALA A 5 -22.35 -53.22 -68.48
C ALA A 5 -21.93 -52.24 -67.35
N LEU A 6 -22.90 -51.44 -67.04
CA LEU A 6 -22.99 -50.62 -65.82
C LEU A 6 -22.75 -51.42 -64.56
N SER A 7 -21.95 -50.87 -63.62
CA SER A 7 -22.23 -51.13 -62.22
C SER A 7 -21.75 -49.92 -61.41
N GLY A 8 -22.69 -49.13 -60.98
CA GLY A 8 -22.45 -48.02 -60.02
C GLY A 8 -22.22 -48.57 -58.64
N ALA A 9 -21.20 -48.08 -57.97
CA ALA A 9 -21.07 -48.21 -56.54
C ALA A 9 -20.84 -46.81 -55.99
N SER A 10 -21.91 -46.20 -55.48
CA SER A 10 -21.87 -44.96 -54.69
C SER A 10 -21.16 -45.23 -53.38
N GLY A 11 -19.88 -45.00 -53.37
CA GLY A 11 -19.08 -44.97 -52.14
C GLY A 11 -19.43 -43.73 -51.32
N ARG A 12 -20.39 -43.84 -50.45
CA ARG A 12 -20.62 -42.88 -49.37
C ARG A 12 -19.30 -42.80 -48.56
N ARG A 13 -18.50 -41.81 -48.82
CA ARG A 13 -17.42 -41.41 -47.88
C ARG A 13 -18.08 -40.99 -46.58
N ARG A 14 -18.05 -41.90 -45.59
CA ARG A 14 -18.31 -41.56 -44.19
C ARG A 14 -17.27 -40.49 -43.80
N ARG A 15 -17.75 -39.28 -43.49
CA ARG A 15 -16.95 -38.28 -42.79
C ARG A 15 -16.60 -38.88 -41.42
N PRO A 16 -15.35 -38.83 -40.96
CA PRO A 16 -15.05 -39.10 -39.58
C PRO A 16 -15.67 -37.97 -38.76
N VAL A 17 -16.76 -38.26 -38.07
CA VAL A 17 -17.27 -37.51 -36.94
C VAL A 17 -16.29 -37.79 -35.83
N ASP A 18 -15.97 -36.76 -35.04
CA ASP A 18 -15.18 -36.83 -33.83
C ASP A 18 -13.66 -36.58 -33.97
N ALA A 19 -13.30 -35.44 -34.52
CA ALA A 19 -12.14 -34.74 -34.06
C ALA A 19 -12.57 -33.84 -32.87
N GLU A 20 -12.56 -34.41 -31.67
CA GLU A 20 -12.65 -33.66 -30.42
C GLU A 20 -11.61 -32.52 -30.47
N PRO A 21 -12.01 -31.23 -30.25
CA PRO A 21 -11.05 -30.16 -30.25
C PRO A 21 -10.06 -30.43 -29.15
N ALA A 22 -8.78 -30.59 -29.52
CA ALA A 22 -7.68 -30.75 -28.60
C ALA A 22 -7.79 -29.64 -27.56
N ARG A 23 -8.36 -29.97 -26.41
CA ARG A 23 -8.36 -29.11 -25.22
C ARG A 23 -6.92 -28.71 -25.03
N LEU A 24 -6.64 -27.42 -25.28
CA LEU A 24 -5.35 -26.81 -24.98
C LEU A 24 -5.08 -27.08 -23.49
N ARG A 25 -4.39 -28.17 -23.23
CA ARG A 25 -3.81 -28.48 -21.93
C ARG A 25 -2.84 -27.35 -21.65
N ARG A 26 -3.33 -26.23 -21.08
CA ARG A 26 -2.46 -25.22 -20.50
C ARG A 26 -1.57 -25.95 -19.53
N SER A 27 -0.37 -26.26 -19.97
CA SER A 27 0.67 -26.78 -19.10
C SER A 27 0.88 -25.70 -18.04
N ARG A 28 0.31 -25.93 -16.86
CA ARG A 28 0.69 -25.18 -15.67
C ARG A 28 2.18 -25.45 -15.50
N ARG A 29 3.02 -24.57 -16.04
CA ARG A 29 4.45 -24.60 -15.72
C ARG A 29 4.51 -24.52 -14.20
N PRO A 30 5.09 -25.52 -13.53
CA PRO A 30 5.27 -25.42 -12.09
C PRO A 30 6.10 -24.16 -11.86
N TYR A 31 5.59 -23.26 -11.03
CA TYR A 31 6.31 -22.07 -10.59
C TYR A 31 7.59 -22.58 -9.94
N SER A 32 8.67 -22.62 -10.71
CA SER A 32 9.98 -22.98 -10.20
C SER A 32 10.33 -21.93 -9.16
N ARG A 33 10.14 -22.28 -7.88
CA ARG A 33 10.69 -21.50 -6.78
C ARG A 33 12.21 -21.57 -6.94
N SER A 34 12.74 -20.67 -7.75
CA SER A 34 14.18 -20.41 -7.78
C SER A 34 14.57 -20.06 -6.35
N ARG A 35 15.29 -20.97 -5.69
CA ARG A 35 15.87 -20.67 -4.37
C ARG A 35 16.67 -19.40 -4.55
N PRO A 36 16.42 -18.36 -3.75
CA PRO A 36 17.14 -17.10 -3.88
C PRO A 36 18.64 -17.42 -3.72
N ARG A 37 19.41 -17.14 -4.76
CA ARG A 37 20.87 -17.24 -4.70
C ARG A 37 21.33 -16.30 -3.61
N ARG A 38 21.82 -16.82 -2.50
CA ARG A 38 22.39 -16.03 -1.42
C ARG A 38 23.62 -15.31 -1.97
N SER A 39 23.50 -14.04 -2.27
CA SER A 39 24.61 -13.20 -2.67
C SER A 39 25.24 -12.60 -1.41
N PRO A 40 26.48 -12.99 -1.05
CA PRO A 40 27.14 -12.45 0.14
C PRO A 40 27.30 -10.93 0.07
N LEU A 41 27.51 -10.40 -1.15
CA LEU A 41 27.60 -8.96 -1.37
C LEU A 41 26.28 -8.25 -1.05
N LEU A 42 25.14 -8.76 -1.55
CA LEU A 42 23.83 -8.20 -1.23
C LEU A 42 23.54 -8.25 0.28
N THR A 43 23.91 -9.37 0.92
CA THR A 43 23.74 -9.50 2.38
C THR A 43 24.59 -8.49 3.13
N ALA A 44 25.83 -8.27 2.71
CA ALA A 44 26.72 -7.28 3.33
C ALA A 44 26.19 -5.85 3.13
N VAL A 45 25.77 -5.48 1.93
CA VAL A 45 25.18 -4.15 1.64
C VAL A 45 23.90 -3.93 2.45
N THR A 46 23.02 -4.94 2.50
CA THR A 46 21.80 -4.86 3.31
C THR A 46 22.12 -4.75 4.81
N GLY A 47 23.12 -5.50 5.29
CA GLY A 47 23.59 -5.42 6.67
C GLY A 47 24.14 -4.04 7.04
N LEU A 48 24.96 -3.44 6.16
CA LEU A 48 25.46 -2.07 6.35
C LEU A 48 24.31 -1.05 6.35
N GLY A 49 23.35 -1.19 5.44
CA GLY A 49 22.16 -0.34 5.43
C GLY A 49 21.33 -0.47 6.70
N LEU A 50 21.19 -1.69 7.23
CA LEU A 50 20.51 -1.92 8.51
C LEU A 50 21.24 -1.24 9.68
N VAL A 51 22.55 -1.42 9.77
CA VAL A 51 23.37 -0.75 10.81
C VAL A 51 23.22 0.77 10.69
N TYR A 52 23.37 1.33 9.50
CA TYR A 52 23.19 2.76 9.27
C TYR A 52 21.81 3.26 9.74
N THR A 53 20.75 2.52 9.46
CA THR A 53 19.38 2.86 9.85
C THR A 53 19.17 2.77 11.37
N LEU A 54 19.87 1.85 12.04
CA LEU A 54 19.75 1.65 13.49
C LEU A 54 20.57 2.64 14.33
N VAL A 55 21.62 3.24 13.76
CA VAL A 55 22.48 4.21 14.50
C VAL A 55 21.67 5.37 15.10
N PRO A 56 20.77 6.08 14.36
CA PRO A 56 19.98 7.15 14.96
C PRO A 56 19.07 6.69 16.08
N LEU A 57 18.49 5.48 15.94
CA LEU A 57 17.64 4.90 16.99
C LEU A 57 18.44 4.52 18.24
N ALA A 58 19.61 3.90 18.06
CA ALA A 58 20.52 3.60 19.15
C ALA A 58 20.97 4.88 19.87
N TRP A 59 21.33 5.91 19.10
CA TRP A 59 21.70 7.22 19.63
C TRP A 59 20.56 7.84 20.47
N LEU A 60 19.33 7.79 19.97
CA LEU A 60 18.15 8.29 20.69
C LEU A 60 17.94 7.53 22.01
N VAL A 61 18.02 6.21 22.00
CA VAL A 61 17.86 5.37 23.20
C VAL A 61 18.95 5.69 24.21
N ILE A 62 20.21 5.76 23.78
CA ILE A 62 21.35 6.07 24.65
C ILE A 62 21.17 7.47 25.29
N ASN A 63 20.83 8.48 24.50
CA ASN A 63 20.66 9.82 25.04
C ASN A 63 19.42 9.97 25.93
N ALA A 64 18.37 9.18 25.70
CA ALA A 64 17.21 9.14 26.59
C ALA A 64 17.55 8.66 28.02
N THR A 65 18.66 7.92 28.18
CA THR A 65 19.15 7.47 29.53
C THR A 65 19.97 8.51 30.27
N LYS A 66 20.43 9.58 29.61
CA LYS A 66 21.39 10.54 30.19
C LYS A 66 20.69 11.67 30.94
N SER A 67 21.34 12.16 31.96
CA SER A 67 21.01 13.44 32.55
C SER A 67 21.33 14.60 31.60
N GLN A 68 20.80 15.79 31.84
CA GLN A 68 21.12 16.98 31.05
C GLN A 68 22.61 17.29 31.01
N GLN A 69 23.32 17.11 32.12
CA GLN A 69 24.76 17.27 32.17
C GLN A 69 25.47 16.15 31.40
N GLY A 70 25.04 14.90 31.57
CA GLY A 70 25.59 13.75 30.85
C GLY A 70 25.47 13.82 29.33
N LEU A 71 24.49 14.57 28.82
CA LEU A 71 24.35 14.82 27.36
C LEU A 71 25.53 15.63 26.79
N PHE A 72 26.12 16.55 27.60
CA PHE A 72 27.22 17.42 27.17
C PHE A 72 28.58 16.86 27.53
N ASP A 73 28.70 16.16 28.65
CA ASP A 73 29.98 15.70 29.23
C ASP A 73 30.36 14.30 28.72
N SER A 74 29.47 13.53 28.12
CA SER A 74 29.76 12.18 27.68
C SER A 74 29.72 12.02 26.15
N PHE A 75 30.38 10.94 25.66
CA PHE A 75 30.35 10.63 24.23
C PHE A 75 28.94 10.30 23.75
N GLY A 76 28.51 10.93 22.68
CA GLY A 76 27.11 10.88 22.17
C GLY A 76 26.59 9.48 21.87
N LEU A 77 27.44 8.52 21.46
CA LEU A 77 27.07 7.15 21.12
C LEU A 77 27.35 6.16 22.24
N TRP A 78 27.60 6.62 23.49
CA TRP A 78 27.81 5.76 24.65
C TRP A 78 27.04 6.28 25.85
N PHE A 79 26.78 5.42 26.81
CA PHE A 79 26.07 5.77 28.04
C PHE A 79 26.89 6.75 28.91
N ALA A 80 26.21 7.57 29.67
CA ALA A 80 26.83 8.35 30.74
C ALA A 80 26.96 7.50 32.04
N ASP A 81 27.71 8.00 33.03
CA ASP A 81 27.84 7.32 34.29
C ASP A 81 26.52 7.27 35.08
N ASP A 82 25.66 8.29 34.87
CA ASP A 82 24.34 8.39 35.48
C ASP A 82 23.25 7.97 34.47
N VAL A 83 22.50 6.93 34.85
CA VAL A 83 21.34 6.47 34.05
C VAL A 83 20.04 6.97 34.70
N VAL A 84 19.40 7.97 34.09
CA VAL A 84 18.20 8.65 34.62
C VAL A 84 16.98 8.48 33.71
N LEU A 85 16.88 7.37 33.00
CA LEU A 85 15.81 7.11 32.02
C LEU A 85 14.38 7.28 32.62
N VAL A 86 14.18 6.77 33.84
CA VAL A 86 12.88 6.81 34.51
C VAL A 86 12.50 8.24 34.87
N ASP A 87 13.45 9.04 35.34
CA ASP A 87 13.22 10.44 35.65
C ASP A 87 12.91 11.24 34.36
N ASN A 88 13.68 11.03 33.29
CA ASN A 88 13.42 11.66 32.00
C ASN A 88 12.03 11.33 31.46
N ILE A 89 11.55 10.08 31.59
CA ILE A 89 10.20 9.69 31.20
C ILE A 89 9.17 10.41 32.08
N ARG A 90 9.39 10.44 33.41
CA ARG A 90 8.50 11.11 34.37
C ARG A 90 8.39 12.61 34.09
N ASP A 91 9.53 13.25 33.86
CA ASP A 91 9.59 14.68 33.53
C ASP A 91 8.91 15.01 32.22
N THR A 92 9.10 14.15 31.20
CA THR A 92 8.41 14.28 29.90
C THR A 92 6.90 14.15 30.04
N LEU A 93 6.42 13.17 30.81
CA LEU A 93 5.00 12.94 31.03
C LEU A 93 4.35 14.02 31.93
N GLY A 94 5.13 14.59 32.87
CA GLY A 94 4.70 15.65 33.77
C GLY A 94 4.85 17.06 33.21
N TYR A 95 5.59 17.23 32.11
CA TYR A 95 5.90 18.54 31.54
C TYR A 95 4.61 19.28 31.12
N ASP A 96 4.49 20.56 31.54
CA ASP A 96 3.40 21.49 31.22
C ASP A 96 2.00 20.82 31.38
N ASP A 97 1.74 20.35 32.61
CA ASP A 97 0.49 19.66 32.99
C ASP A 97 0.15 18.43 32.14
N GLY A 98 1.17 17.72 31.65
CA GLY A 98 1.01 16.50 30.87
C GLY A 98 0.68 16.74 29.39
N ILE A 99 1.12 17.86 28.84
CA ILE A 99 0.90 18.22 27.43
C ILE A 99 1.36 17.14 26.45
N PHE A 100 2.41 16.38 26.80
CA PHE A 100 2.90 15.28 25.99
C PHE A 100 1.83 14.21 25.74
N LEU A 101 1.06 13.86 26.79
CA LEU A 101 -0.03 12.89 26.65
C LEU A 101 -1.13 13.42 25.72
N ARG A 102 -1.44 14.70 25.77
CA ARG A 102 -2.37 15.34 24.85
C ARG A 102 -1.87 15.27 23.40
N TRP A 103 -0.59 15.53 23.17
CA TRP A 103 0.00 15.40 21.83
C TRP A 103 -0.08 13.97 21.31
N LEU A 104 0.21 12.98 22.17
CA LEU A 104 0.12 11.56 21.84
C LEU A 104 -1.32 11.16 21.45
N LEU A 105 -2.30 11.60 22.24
CA LEU A 105 -3.71 11.34 21.95
C LEU A 105 -4.16 12.01 20.65
N ASN A 106 -3.74 13.24 20.39
CA ASN A 106 -4.03 13.93 19.12
C ASN A 106 -3.37 13.18 17.94
N THR A 107 -2.15 12.73 18.08
CA THR A 107 -1.48 11.91 17.04
C THR A 107 -2.24 10.61 16.80
N LEU A 108 -2.67 9.93 17.84
CA LEU A 108 -3.48 8.73 17.72
C LEU A 108 -4.81 9.00 17.00
N LEU A 109 -5.46 10.09 17.34
CA LEU A 109 -6.70 10.55 16.67
C LEU A 109 -6.45 10.75 15.15
N TYR A 110 -5.37 11.47 14.80
CA TYR A 110 -5.04 11.72 13.38
C TYR A 110 -4.70 10.44 12.63
N VAL A 111 -3.97 9.51 13.25
CA VAL A 111 -3.64 8.22 12.64
C VAL A 111 -4.88 7.38 12.43
N VAL A 112 -5.71 7.23 13.47
CA VAL A 112 -6.90 6.37 13.39
C VAL A 112 -7.93 6.94 12.41
N LEU A 113 -8.28 8.21 12.53
CA LEU A 113 -9.30 8.80 11.67
C LEU A 113 -8.76 9.18 10.28
N GLY A 114 -7.57 9.74 10.20
CA GLY A 114 -6.97 10.14 8.92
C GLY A 114 -6.50 8.93 8.11
N ALA A 115 -5.50 8.19 8.60
CA ALA A 115 -4.94 7.05 7.85
C ALA A 115 -5.93 5.87 7.77
N GLY A 116 -6.64 5.56 8.86
CA GLY A 116 -7.66 4.50 8.87
C GLY A 116 -8.81 4.82 7.93
N GLY A 117 -9.32 6.05 7.99
CA GLY A 117 -10.37 6.53 7.09
C GLY A 117 -9.93 6.57 5.62
N ALA A 118 -8.73 7.08 5.34
CA ALA A 118 -8.16 7.08 3.99
C ALA A 118 -8.03 5.66 3.42
N THR A 119 -7.57 4.72 4.24
CA THR A 119 -7.44 3.32 3.85
C THR A 119 -8.81 2.71 3.55
N ALA A 120 -9.79 2.92 4.41
CA ALA A 120 -11.15 2.42 4.20
C ALA A 120 -11.76 2.97 2.91
N LEU A 121 -11.65 4.29 2.68
CA LEU A 121 -12.15 4.92 1.46
C LEU A 121 -11.41 4.44 0.20
N ALA A 122 -10.08 4.26 0.28
CA ALA A 122 -9.28 3.73 -0.82
C ALA A 122 -9.65 2.28 -1.16
N VAL A 123 -9.85 1.44 -0.15
CA VAL A 123 -10.28 0.04 -0.33
C VAL A 123 -11.66 -0.03 -0.96
N LEU A 124 -12.64 0.67 -0.40
CA LEU A 124 -14.01 0.66 -0.90
C LEU A 124 -14.10 1.25 -2.31
N GLY A 125 -13.47 2.41 -2.54
CA GLY A 125 -13.45 3.07 -3.84
C GLY A 125 -12.68 2.28 -4.90
N GLY A 126 -11.51 1.74 -4.55
CA GLY A 126 -10.69 0.92 -5.44
C GLY A 126 -11.39 -0.40 -5.81
N TYR A 127 -12.00 -1.07 -4.83
CA TYR A 127 -12.81 -2.26 -5.07
C TYR A 127 -14.02 -1.95 -5.97
N GLY A 128 -14.75 -0.88 -5.67
CA GLY A 128 -15.89 -0.45 -6.48
C GLY A 128 -15.50 -0.16 -7.94
N LEU A 129 -14.36 0.52 -8.14
CA LEU A 129 -13.83 0.79 -9.47
C LEU A 129 -13.31 -0.48 -10.18
N ALA A 130 -12.85 -1.50 -9.46
CA ALA A 130 -12.36 -2.74 -10.05
C ALA A 130 -13.48 -3.69 -10.46
N MET A 131 -14.47 -3.86 -9.57
CA MET A 131 -15.46 -4.93 -9.66
C MET A 131 -16.77 -4.54 -10.34
N PHE A 132 -17.13 -3.25 -10.33
CA PHE A 132 -18.41 -2.81 -10.90
C PHE A 132 -18.22 -2.03 -12.20
N ASP A 133 -19.05 -2.35 -13.20
CA ASP A 133 -19.15 -1.59 -14.42
C ASP A 133 -20.29 -0.56 -14.31
N PHE A 134 -19.91 0.72 -14.38
CA PHE A 134 -20.88 1.83 -14.34
C PHE A 134 -20.49 2.93 -15.34
N PRO A 135 -21.49 3.72 -15.81
CA PRO A 135 -21.23 4.83 -16.72
C PRO A 135 -20.33 5.87 -16.02
N GLY A 136 -19.27 6.30 -16.70
CA GLY A 136 -18.32 7.28 -16.14
C GLY A 136 -17.11 6.68 -15.41
N ARG A 137 -17.00 5.35 -15.21
CA ARG A 137 -15.84 4.69 -14.56
C ARG A 137 -14.50 5.17 -15.11
N ARG A 138 -14.38 5.29 -16.45
CA ARG A 138 -13.15 5.75 -17.11
C ARG A 138 -12.82 7.21 -16.77
N ALA A 139 -13.83 8.05 -16.66
CA ALA A 139 -13.64 9.46 -16.27
C ALA A 139 -13.18 9.56 -14.82
N VAL A 140 -13.77 8.77 -13.90
CA VAL A 140 -13.34 8.72 -12.49
C VAL A 140 -11.87 8.27 -12.39
N LEU A 141 -11.48 7.21 -13.11
CA LEU A 141 -10.09 6.75 -13.15
C LEU A 141 -9.15 7.83 -13.71
N ALA A 142 -9.54 8.54 -14.76
CA ALA A 142 -8.74 9.62 -15.31
C ALA A 142 -8.56 10.77 -14.32
N VAL A 143 -9.60 11.13 -13.55
CA VAL A 143 -9.51 12.13 -12.48
C VAL A 143 -8.58 11.66 -11.36
N VAL A 144 -8.70 10.40 -10.92
CA VAL A 144 -7.82 9.83 -9.89
C VAL A 144 -6.36 9.87 -10.34
N LEU A 145 -6.06 9.42 -11.56
CA LEU A 145 -4.71 9.46 -12.12
C LEU A 145 -4.19 10.89 -12.26
N GLY A 146 -5.03 11.82 -12.69
CA GLY A 146 -4.70 13.24 -12.74
C GLY A 146 -4.39 13.81 -11.36
N ALA A 147 -5.16 13.42 -10.33
CA ALA A 147 -4.94 13.85 -8.96
C ALA A 147 -3.62 13.32 -8.36
N VAL A 148 -3.19 12.10 -8.73
CA VAL A 148 -1.87 11.56 -8.33
C VAL A 148 -0.72 12.42 -8.87
N ALA A 149 -0.88 13.02 -10.04
CA ALA A 149 0.15 13.85 -10.65
C ALA A 149 0.29 15.25 -10.00
N VAL A 150 -0.69 15.67 -9.19
CA VAL A 150 -0.65 16.98 -8.52
C VAL A 150 0.26 16.90 -7.29
N PRO A 151 1.32 17.73 -7.20
CA PRO A 151 2.16 17.76 -6.00
C PRO A 151 1.35 18.21 -4.79
N GLY A 152 1.36 17.43 -3.70
CA GLY A 152 0.65 17.78 -2.47
C GLY A 152 1.07 19.16 -1.90
N THR A 153 2.32 19.53 -2.07
CA THR A 153 2.84 20.85 -1.67
C THR A 153 2.18 22.02 -2.40
N ALA A 154 1.76 21.84 -3.66
CA ALA A 154 1.04 22.85 -4.42
C ALA A 154 -0.37 23.10 -3.87
N LEU A 155 -0.94 22.11 -3.17
CA LEU A 155 -2.26 22.21 -2.57
C LEU A 155 -2.24 22.82 -1.15
N ALA A 156 -1.08 23.00 -0.54
CA ALA A 156 -0.96 23.47 0.86
C ALA A 156 -1.63 24.83 1.07
N VAL A 157 -1.28 25.83 0.24
CA VAL A 157 -1.85 27.18 0.36
C VAL A 157 -3.34 27.22 0.03
N PRO A 158 -3.82 26.66 -1.11
CA PRO A 158 -5.25 26.62 -1.40
C PRO A 158 -6.07 25.92 -0.31
N THR A 159 -5.59 24.81 0.24
CA THR A 159 -6.26 24.08 1.32
C THR A 159 -6.32 24.92 2.59
N PHE A 160 -5.22 25.57 2.99
CA PHE A 160 -5.20 26.46 4.14
C PHE A 160 -6.20 27.60 4.00
N LEU A 161 -6.23 28.28 2.84
CA LEU A 161 -7.17 29.37 2.59
C LEU A 161 -8.63 28.92 2.63
N MET A 162 -8.91 27.72 2.08
CA MET A 162 -10.23 27.13 2.13
C MET A 162 -10.66 26.86 3.57
N PHE A 163 -9.82 26.20 4.37
CA PHE A 163 -10.12 25.88 5.76
C PHE A 163 -10.21 27.13 6.65
N SER A 164 -9.40 28.16 6.34
CA SER A 164 -9.50 29.45 7.03
C SER A 164 -10.88 30.11 6.81
N ARG A 165 -11.39 30.07 5.59
CA ARG A 165 -12.71 30.67 5.27
C ARG A 165 -13.88 29.97 5.93
N ILE A 166 -13.80 28.65 6.13
CA ILE A 166 -14.86 27.84 6.75
C ILE A 166 -14.64 27.61 8.24
N GLY A 167 -13.61 28.26 8.84
CA GLY A 167 -13.35 28.20 10.28
C GLY A 167 -12.81 26.86 10.79
N LEU A 168 -12.22 26.02 9.92
CA LEU A 168 -11.66 24.73 10.30
C LEU A 168 -10.17 24.77 10.65
N THR A 169 -9.48 25.92 10.47
CA THR A 169 -8.10 26.07 10.92
C THR A 169 -8.02 25.95 12.45
N ASN A 170 -6.89 25.42 12.94
CA ASN A 170 -6.66 25.12 14.37
C ASN A 170 -7.61 24.06 14.97
N THR A 171 -8.25 23.27 14.15
CA THR A 171 -9.05 22.12 14.59
C THR A 171 -8.42 20.81 14.09
N PRO A 172 -8.69 19.66 14.74
CA PRO A 172 -8.25 18.35 14.25
C PRO A 172 -8.70 18.07 12.80
N TRP A 173 -9.81 18.63 12.38
CA TRP A 173 -10.37 18.45 11.04
C TRP A 173 -9.52 19.05 9.94
N ALA A 174 -8.70 20.09 10.25
CA ALA A 174 -7.74 20.64 9.30
C ALA A 174 -6.68 19.64 8.84
N VAL A 175 -6.42 18.61 9.65
CA VAL A 175 -5.50 17.51 9.32
C VAL A 175 -6.26 16.30 8.81
N ILE A 176 -7.33 15.90 9.48
CA ILE A 176 -8.07 14.67 9.18
C ILE A 176 -8.71 14.73 7.80
N VAL A 177 -9.46 15.80 7.48
CA VAL A 177 -10.21 15.87 6.21
C VAL A 177 -9.33 15.75 4.96
N PRO A 178 -8.22 16.50 4.84
CA PRO A 178 -7.32 16.32 3.69
C PRO A 178 -6.66 14.94 3.63
N SER A 179 -6.39 14.34 4.82
CA SER A 179 -5.76 13.03 4.91
C SER A 179 -6.67 11.89 4.43
N LEU A 180 -7.99 12.07 4.47
CA LEU A 180 -8.95 11.08 3.98
C LEU A 180 -8.85 10.86 2.45
N VAL A 181 -8.36 11.84 1.71
CA VAL A 181 -8.27 11.78 0.25
C VAL A 181 -6.91 11.22 -0.15
N SER A 182 -6.88 9.97 -0.58
CA SER A 182 -5.67 9.28 -1.05
C SER A 182 -5.84 8.76 -2.47
N PRO A 183 -5.61 9.58 -3.52
CA PRO A 183 -5.73 9.15 -4.91
C PRO A 183 -4.79 7.99 -5.24
N PHE A 184 -3.56 8.04 -4.73
CA PHE A 184 -2.58 6.96 -4.91
C PHE A 184 -3.03 5.66 -4.23
N GLY A 185 -3.54 5.74 -2.99
CA GLY A 185 -4.10 4.58 -2.28
C GLY A 185 -5.27 3.94 -3.03
N LEU A 186 -6.18 4.77 -3.53
CA LEU A 186 -7.34 4.30 -4.33
C LEU A 186 -6.87 3.61 -5.62
N TYR A 187 -5.89 4.18 -6.33
CA TYR A 187 -5.32 3.59 -7.53
C TYR A 187 -4.65 2.23 -7.25
N LEU A 188 -3.86 2.14 -6.18
CA LEU A 188 -3.26 0.86 -5.76
C LEU A 188 -4.31 -0.21 -5.47
N MET A 189 -5.35 0.16 -4.73
CA MET A 189 -6.43 -0.77 -4.40
C MET A 189 -7.24 -1.18 -5.61
N TRP A 190 -7.43 -0.28 -6.58
CA TRP A 190 -8.06 -0.63 -7.86
C TRP A 190 -7.28 -1.70 -8.62
N ILE A 191 -5.94 -1.54 -8.76
CA ILE A 191 -5.09 -2.55 -9.40
C ILE A 191 -5.12 -3.86 -8.62
N PHE A 192 -4.92 -3.78 -7.30
CA PHE A 192 -4.87 -4.96 -6.44
C PHE A 192 -6.17 -5.76 -6.48
N ALA A 193 -7.32 -5.10 -6.38
CA ALA A 193 -8.61 -5.76 -6.44
C ALA A 193 -8.84 -6.43 -7.81
N GLY A 194 -8.46 -5.77 -8.90
CA GLY A 194 -8.59 -6.34 -10.25
C GLY A 194 -7.77 -7.61 -10.48
N ASP A 195 -6.61 -7.72 -9.80
CA ASP A 195 -5.73 -8.88 -9.93
C ASP A 195 -6.01 -9.98 -8.90
N ALA A 196 -6.45 -9.61 -7.70
CA ALA A 196 -6.56 -10.53 -6.55
C ALA A 196 -7.94 -11.17 -6.40
N VAL A 197 -9.01 -10.53 -6.92
CA VAL A 197 -10.39 -11.03 -6.79
C VAL A 197 -10.76 -11.83 -8.05
N PRO A 198 -10.94 -13.16 -7.94
CA PRO A 198 -11.40 -13.99 -9.06
C PRO A 198 -12.84 -13.61 -9.46
N THR A 199 -13.10 -13.56 -10.77
CA THR A 199 -14.43 -13.25 -11.30
C THR A 199 -15.50 -14.25 -10.88
N GLU A 200 -15.10 -15.51 -10.61
CA GLU A 200 -15.99 -16.56 -10.14
C GLU A 200 -16.65 -16.26 -8.79
N LEU A 201 -16.00 -15.44 -7.95
CA LEU A 201 -16.59 -14.99 -6.68
C LEU A 201 -17.72 -13.97 -6.88
N LEU A 202 -17.63 -13.17 -7.95
CA LEU A 202 -18.67 -12.19 -8.28
C LEU A 202 -19.89 -12.84 -8.94
N GLU A 203 -19.68 -13.95 -9.67
CA GLU A 203 -20.78 -14.72 -10.29
C GLU A 203 -21.56 -15.57 -9.28
N ALA A 204 -20.97 -15.83 -8.09
CA ALA A 204 -21.57 -16.63 -7.02
C ALA A 204 -22.33 -15.77 -5.98
N ALA A 205 -22.24 -14.45 -6.03
CA ALA A 205 -22.85 -13.49 -5.08
C ALA A 205 -24.14 -12.89 -5.65
#